data_c8e5eb6f76601460d0818089db1d2dac
#
_entry.id   c8e5eb6f76601460d0818089db1d2dac
#
_cell.length_a   1.000
_cell.length_b   1.000
_cell.length_c   1.000
_cell.angle_alpha   90.00
_cell.angle_beta   90.00
_cell.angle_gamma   90.00
#
_symmetry.space_group_name_H-M   'P 1'
#
loop_
_entity.id
_entity.type
_entity.pdbx_description
1 polymer ?
#
loop_
_entity_poly.entity_id
_entity_poly.type
_entity_poly.pdbx_seq_one_letter_code
_entity_poly.pdbx_strand_id
1 'polypeptide(L)'
;MLTKKMKHCLGIMLCIMLAVPFLVGFDFMKKFTVVSDEITHVEQNVEMPVKYIHDASIAKGIEIVEVEGKIGRERIVYRTVTTAAGSVNALPIKNEILEAPVTQVVRVGTAPSVKTKDGFKRYKQKMVVQATAYWTHDPVDASGTGIAYDGTPAVPYKTIAVDPKVIPLQSQVYIPGIGQVRANDTGGAIKGKIIDIAMDSRNAAWNWGRRNIEIYILDEK
;
A
#
# COMPACT_ATOMS: atom_id res chain seq x y z
N MET A 1 -11.64 -12.31 20.74
CA MET A 1 -11.48 -13.68 21.32
C MET A 1 -12.40 -13.78 22.52
N LEU A 2 -13.65 -14.14 22.30
CA LEU A 2 -14.59 -14.48 23.38
C LEU A 2 -15.36 -15.72 22.91
N THR A 3 -15.04 -16.79 23.55
CA THR A 3 -15.44 -18.14 23.28
C THR A 3 -16.86 -18.41 23.76
N LYS A 4 -17.67 -18.95 22.88
CA LYS A 4 -18.46 -20.18 23.01
C LYS A 4 -18.72 -20.66 24.44
N LYS A 5 -19.95 -20.48 24.92
CA LYS A 5 -20.73 -21.44 25.74
C LYS A 5 -22.02 -20.78 26.20
N MET A 6 -23.11 -21.09 25.54
CA MET A 6 -24.42 -21.21 26.21
C MET A 6 -25.34 -22.02 25.29
N LYS A 7 -25.25 -23.33 25.43
CA LYS A 7 -26.29 -24.27 25.08
C LYS A 7 -26.82 -24.91 26.35
N HIS A 8 -28.13 -25.00 26.41
CA HIS A 8 -28.94 -25.82 27.27
C HIS A 8 -29.14 -25.34 28.71
N CYS A 9 -30.34 -24.87 28.99
CA CYS A 9 -31.16 -25.38 30.07
C CYS A 9 -32.63 -25.01 29.84
N LEU A 10 -33.30 -25.78 29.00
CA LEU A 10 -34.74 -25.94 29.10
C LEU A 10 -34.92 -27.21 29.94
N GLY A 11 -35.02 -27.05 31.26
CA GLY A 11 -35.28 -28.10 32.22
C GLY A 11 -36.58 -27.80 32.90
N ILE A 12 -37.59 -28.56 32.55
CA ILE A 12 -38.87 -28.69 33.29
C ILE A 12 -38.52 -29.05 34.73
N MET A 13 -38.81 -28.17 35.68
CA MET A 13 -38.72 -28.47 37.09
C MET A 13 -40.13 -28.60 37.65
N LEU A 14 -40.53 -29.86 37.79
CA LEU A 14 -41.71 -30.33 38.46
C LEU A 14 -41.67 -29.94 39.95
N CYS A 15 -42.75 -29.34 40.43
CA CYS A 15 -42.98 -29.01 41.83
C CYS A 15 -42.72 -30.18 42.79
N ILE A 16 -41.85 -29.98 43.76
CA ILE A 16 -41.89 -30.64 45.05
C ILE A 16 -42.05 -29.56 46.10
N MET A 17 -43.27 -29.41 46.59
CA MET A 17 -43.55 -28.63 47.81
C MET A 17 -42.96 -29.37 49.03
N LEU A 18 -41.93 -28.84 49.61
CA LEU A 18 -41.55 -29.06 51.01
C LEU A 18 -41.30 -27.71 51.65
N ALA A 19 -41.98 -27.46 52.75
CA ALA A 19 -42.02 -26.24 53.51
C ALA A 19 -40.61 -25.80 53.99
N VAL A 20 -40.09 -24.73 53.39
CA VAL A 20 -38.90 -24.01 53.86
C VAL A 20 -39.30 -22.56 54.11
N PRO A 21 -38.77 -21.88 55.14
CA PRO A 21 -39.41 -20.69 55.70
C PRO A 21 -39.51 -19.54 54.67
N PHE A 22 -40.62 -18.81 54.77
CA PHE A 22 -41.18 -17.76 53.91
C PHE A 22 -40.25 -16.57 53.58
N LEU A 23 -39.04 -16.50 54.10
CA LEU A 23 -38.08 -15.44 53.84
C LEU A 23 -37.15 -15.67 52.61
N VAL A 24 -36.88 -16.92 52.26
CA VAL A 24 -35.99 -17.24 51.11
C VAL A 24 -36.77 -17.23 49.81
N GLY A 25 -38.10 -17.41 49.83
CA GLY A 25 -38.97 -17.42 48.64
C GLY A 25 -39.18 -16.06 48.02
N PHE A 26 -39.10 -14.96 48.83
CA PHE A 26 -39.39 -13.63 48.35
C PHE A 26 -38.25 -13.03 47.48
N ASP A 27 -36.99 -13.32 47.82
CA ASP A 27 -35.83 -12.92 47.00
C ASP A 27 -35.69 -13.71 45.70
N PHE A 28 -36.07 -15.00 45.73
CA PHE A 28 -36.07 -15.85 44.57
C PHE A 28 -37.13 -15.42 43.55
N MET A 29 -38.34 -15.08 44.01
CA MET A 29 -39.42 -14.57 43.13
C MET A 29 -39.13 -13.21 42.52
N LYS A 30 -38.46 -12.30 43.24
CA LYS A 30 -38.00 -11.00 42.72
C LYS A 30 -37.06 -11.15 41.51
N LYS A 31 -36.24 -12.20 41.53
CA LYS A 31 -35.26 -12.46 40.47
C LYS A 31 -35.89 -12.77 39.13
N PHE A 32 -37.14 -13.22 39.10
CA PHE A 32 -37.87 -13.60 37.88
C PHE A 32 -39.09 -12.71 37.59
N THR A 33 -39.43 -11.81 38.50
CA THR A 33 -40.56 -10.87 38.23
C THR A 33 -40.10 -9.77 37.29
N VAL A 34 -40.67 -9.78 36.08
CA VAL A 34 -40.43 -8.71 35.08
C VAL A 34 -41.11 -7.44 35.55
N VAL A 35 -40.35 -6.34 35.61
CA VAL A 35 -40.84 -5.01 35.99
C VAL A 35 -40.97 -4.13 34.77
N SER A 36 -40.11 -4.32 33.77
CA SER A 36 -40.15 -3.58 32.52
C SER A 36 -39.76 -4.52 31.35
N ASP A 37 -40.46 -4.41 30.23
CA ASP A 37 -40.21 -5.07 28.98
C ASP A 37 -40.31 -4.01 27.88
N GLU A 38 -39.17 -3.55 27.41
CA GLU A 38 -39.08 -2.43 26.50
C GLU A 38 -38.36 -2.80 25.21
N ILE A 39 -38.77 -2.19 24.11
CA ILE A 39 -38.05 -2.27 22.83
C ILE A 39 -37.22 -1.01 22.67
N THR A 40 -35.92 -1.19 22.60
CA THR A 40 -34.94 -0.13 22.34
C THR A 40 -34.20 -0.40 21.05
N HIS A 41 -33.52 0.58 20.51
CA HIS A 41 -32.69 0.39 19.32
C HIS A 41 -31.38 1.15 19.45
N VAL A 42 -30.36 0.62 18.80
CA VAL A 42 -29.03 1.23 18.67
C VAL A 42 -28.69 1.29 17.19
N GLU A 43 -28.27 2.45 16.72
CA GLU A 43 -27.70 2.59 15.38
C GLU A 43 -26.20 2.56 15.48
N GLN A 44 -25.58 1.79 14.59
CA GLN A 44 -24.13 1.68 14.50
C GLN A 44 -23.65 1.69 13.06
N ASN A 45 -22.39 2.04 12.88
CA ASN A 45 -21.74 1.98 11.59
C ASN A 45 -21.39 0.54 11.25
N VAL A 46 -21.55 0.20 9.96
CA VAL A 46 -21.05 -1.03 9.37
C VAL A 46 -19.80 -0.68 8.60
N GLU A 47 -18.68 -1.31 8.93
CA GLU A 47 -17.43 -1.06 8.25
C GLU A 47 -17.53 -1.37 6.76
N MET A 48 -16.91 -0.53 5.93
CA MET A 48 -16.80 -0.78 4.50
C MET A 48 -15.74 -1.85 4.24
N PRO A 49 -16.02 -2.88 3.43
CA PRO A 49 -15.01 -3.81 2.99
C PRO A 49 -14.00 -3.13 2.06
N VAL A 50 -12.72 -3.52 2.13
CA VAL A 50 -11.69 -3.07 1.20
C VAL A 50 -11.22 -4.25 0.37
N LYS A 51 -11.27 -4.10 -0.96
CA LYS A 51 -10.78 -5.08 -1.93
C LYS A 51 -9.53 -4.56 -2.61
N TYR A 52 -8.43 -5.31 -2.51
CA TYR A 52 -7.18 -5.01 -3.20
C TYR A 52 -7.08 -5.79 -4.51
N ILE A 53 -6.74 -5.10 -5.61
CA ILE A 53 -6.49 -5.69 -6.94
C ILE A 53 -5.05 -5.41 -7.31
N HIS A 54 -4.25 -6.46 -7.46
CA HIS A 54 -2.86 -6.36 -7.88
C HIS A 54 -2.76 -6.07 -9.38
N ASP A 55 -1.99 -5.05 -9.73
CA ASP A 55 -1.86 -4.57 -11.10
C ASP A 55 -0.40 -4.43 -11.53
N ALA A 56 0.00 -5.25 -12.50
CA ALA A 56 1.35 -5.22 -13.06
C ALA A 56 1.60 -4.05 -14.04
N SER A 57 0.59 -3.26 -14.36
CA SER A 57 0.75 -2.02 -15.14
C SER A 57 1.10 -0.81 -14.29
N ILE A 58 0.90 -0.91 -12.98
CA ILE A 58 1.17 0.15 -12.00
C ILE A 58 2.50 -0.14 -11.28
N ALA A 59 3.31 0.90 -11.07
CA ALA A 59 4.57 0.80 -10.34
C ALA A 59 4.34 0.32 -8.90
N LYS A 60 5.15 -0.62 -8.42
CA LYS A 60 5.13 -1.04 -7.01
C LYS A 60 5.37 0.16 -6.10
N GLY A 61 4.52 0.30 -5.08
CA GLY A 61 4.51 1.44 -4.17
C GLY A 61 3.50 2.51 -4.53
N ILE A 62 2.73 2.33 -5.61
CA ILE A 62 1.58 3.17 -5.98
C ILE A 62 0.30 2.40 -5.70
N GLU A 63 -0.65 3.06 -5.06
CA GLU A 63 -2.01 2.59 -4.84
C GLU A 63 -2.98 3.60 -5.45
N ILE A 64 -4.00 3.10 -6.13
CA ILE A 64 -5.03 3.93 -6.78
C ILE A 64 -6.38 3.46 -6.27
N VAL A 65 -7.15 4.35 -5.67
CA VAL A 65 -8.53 4.08 -5.31
C VAL A 65 -9.36 4.13 -6.59
N GLU A 66 -9.85 2.98 -7.04
CA GLU A 66 -10.68 2.83 -8.25
C GLU A 66 -12.15 3.06 -7.93
N VAL A 67 -12.58 2.58 -6.77
CA VAL A 67 -13.93 2.78 -6.24
C VAL A 67 -13.82 3.27 -4.81
N GLU A 68 -14.39 4.44 -4.56
CA GLU A 68 -14.50 4.97 -3.20
C GLU A 68 -15.47 4.13 -2.38
N GLY A 69 -15.03 3.70 -1.20
CA GLY A 69 -15.88 2.97 -0.27
C GLY A 69 -16.81 3.91 0.51
N LYS A 70 -17.89 3.34 1.02
CA LYS A 70 -18.81 4.04 1.92
C LYS A 70 -19.12 3.18 3.13
N ILE A 71 -19.02 3.76 4.32
CA ILE A 71 -19.45 3.13 5.57
C ILE A 71 -20.97 2.96 5.52
N GLY A 72 -21.44 1.76 5.89
CA GLY A 72 -22.84 1.46 6.03
C GLY A 72 -23.37 1.89 7.40
N ARG A 73 -24.69 1.78 7.58
CA ARG A 73 -25.38 1.97 8.85
C ARG A 73 -26.40 0.86 9.05
N GLU A 74 -26.45 0.34 10.28
CA GLU A 74 -27.46 -0.62 10.69
C GLU A 74 -28.11 -0.20 12.00
N ARG A 75 -29.34 -0.67 12.20
CA ARG A 75 -30.09 -0.51 13.42
C ARG A 75 -30.33 -1.88 14.03
N ILE A 76 -29.85 -2.07 15.27
CA ILE A 76 -30.13 -3.28 16.04
C ILE A 76 -31.23 -2.95 17.02
N VAL A 77 -32.31 -3.71 16.94
CA VAL A 77 -33.46 -3.60 17.83
C VAL A 77 -33.29 -4.62 18.95
N TYR A 78 -33.35 -4.15 20.18
CA TYR A 78 -33.23 -4.97 21.38
C TYR A 78 -34.56 -5.04 22.11
N ARG A 79 -34.87 -6.21 22.65
CA ARG A 79 -35.85 -6.38 23.72
C ARG A 79 -35.12 -6.37 25.06
N THR A 80 -35.39 -5.33 25.84
CA THR A 80 -34.74 -5.14 27.15
C THR A 80 -35.73 -5.50 28.25
N VAL A 81 -35.39 -6.50 29.04
CA VAL A 81 -36.21 -7.00 30.13
C VAL A 81 -35.52 -6.66 31.45
N THR A 82 -36.19 -5.93 32.31
CA THR A 82 -35.71 -5.63 33.67
C THR A 82 -36.52 -6.41 34.69
N THR A 83 -35.84 -7.06 35.61
CA THR A 83 -36.47 -7.80 36.69
C THR A 83 -36.58 -6.98 37.99
N ALA A 84 -37.44 -7.37 38.91
CA ALA A 84 -37.55 -6.73 40.21
C ALA A 84 -36.27 -6.78 41.04
N ALA A 85 -35.36 -7.68 40.73
CA ALA A 85 -34.01 -7.75 41.32
C ALA A 85 -33.03 -6.77 40.72
N GLY A 86 -33.47 -5.94 39.73
CA GLY A 86 -32.60 -4.99 39.03
C GLY A 86 -31.73 -5.60 37.92
N SER A 87 -31.91 -6.87 37.57
CA SER A 87 -31.18 -7.50 36.46
C SER A 87 -31.74 -7.00 35.13
N VAL A 88 -30.87 -6.52 34.24
CA VAL A 88 -31.21 -6.06 32.88
C VAL A 88 -30.68 -7.04 31.86
N ASN A 89 -31.56 -7.57 31.02
CA ASN A 89 -31.21 -8.42 29.88
C ASN A 89 -31.65 -7.76 28.57
N ALA A 90 -30.67 -7.39 27.73
CA ALA A 90 -30.93 -6.87 26.40
C ALA A 90 -30.62 -7.97 25.37
N LEU A 91 -31.66 -8.36 24.61
CA LEU A 91 -31.56 -9.38 23.58
C LEU A 91 -31.79 -8.75 22.20
N PRO A 92 -30.88 -8.90 21.25
CA PRO A 92 -31.12 -8.43 19.88
C PRO A 92 -32.22 -9.29 19.27
N ILE A 93 -33.29 -8.66 18.78
CA ILE A 93 -34.45 -9.32 18.17
C ILE A 93 -34.55 -9.06 16.67
N LYS A 94 -33.94 -7.98 16.18
CA LYS A 94 -33.94 -7.60 14.76
C LYS A 94 -32.70 -6.81 14.43
N ASN A 95 -32.16 -7.03 13.23
CA ASN A 95 -31.16 -6.20 12.61
C ASN A 95 -31.69 -5.62 11.30
N GLU A 96 -31.61 -4.30 11.11
CA GLU A 96 -32.06 -3.58 9.94
C GLU A 96 -30.90 -2.83 9.32
N ILE A 97 -30.55 -3.15 8.07
CA ILE A 97 -29.58 -2.37 7.31
C ILE A 97 -30.26 -1.09 6.84
N LEU A 98 -29.83 0.06 7.39
CA LEU A 98 -30.32 1.39 7.01
C LEU A 98 -29.62 1.89 5.75
N GLU A 99 -28.31 1.68 5.69
CA GLU A 99 -27.47 1.98 4.53
C GLU A 99 -26.46 0.84 4.34
N ALA A 100 -26.50 0.22 3.18
CA ALA A 100 -25.52 -0.83 2.86
C ALA A 100 -24.12 -0.24 2.67
N PRO A 101 -23.05 -0.86 3.23
CA PRO A 101 -21.71 -0.42 2.98
C PRO A 101 -21.32 -0.63 1.51
N VAL A 102 -20.56 0.30 0.95
CA VAL A 102 -19.96 0.18 -0.39
C VAL A 102 -18.53 -0.28 -0.25
N THR A 103 -18.17 -1.35 -0.96
CA THR A 103 -16.80 -1.86 -0.96
C THR A 103 -15.86 -0.86 -1.64
N GLN A 104 -14.80 -0.46 -0.93
CA GLN A 104 -13.69 0.27 -1.54
C GLN A 104 -12.85 -0.69 -2.40
N VAL A 105 -12.49 -0.27 -3.62
CA VAL A 105 -11.59 -1.03 -4.48
C VAL A 105 -10.31 -0.25 -4.68
N VAL A 106 -9.18 -0.85 -4.29
CA VAL A 106 -7.84 -0.26 -4.39
C VAL A 106 -7.00 -1.12 -5.34
N ARG A 107 -6.48 -0.49 -6.40
CA ARG A 107 -5.48 -1.12 -7.28
C ARG A 107 -4.09 -0.88 -6.71
N VAL A 108 -3.37 -1.96 -6.45
CA VAL A 108 -2.01 -1.94 -5.89
C VAL A 108 -1.00 -2.31 -6.97
N GLY A 109 -0.07 -1.41 -7.21
CA GLY A 109 0.98 -1.60 -8.20
C GLY A 109 1.95 -2.74 -7.82
N THR A 110 2.27 -3.59 -8.79
CA THR A 110 3.21 -4.72 -8.63
C THR A 110 4.39 -4.68 -9.59
N ALA A 111 4.40 -3.76 -10.59
CA ALA A 111 5.50 -3.63 -11.52
C ALA A 111 6.81 -3.26 -10.81
N PRO A 112 7.95 -3.86 -11.20
CA PRO A 112 9.26 -3.46 -10.66
C PRO A 112 9.46 -1.95 -10.78
N SER A 113 9.80 -1.29 -9.68
CA SER A 113 9.91 0.16 -9.63
C SER A 113 11.03 0.63 -8.72
N VAL A 114 11.55 1.82 -8.99
CA VAL A 114 12.52 2.53 -8.18
C VAL A 114 11.93 3.84 -7.70
N LYS A 115 12.14 4.17 -6.42
CA LYS A 115 11.74 5.46 -5.87
C LYS A 115 12.72 6.53 -6.33
N THR A 116 12.18 7.57 -6.97
CA THR A 116 12.94 8.75 -7.41
C THR A 116 12.44 9.99 -6.66
N LYS A 117 13.07 11.15 -6.86
CA LYS A 117 12.55 12.42 -6.34
C LYS A 117 11.15 12.78 -6.90
N ASP A 118 10.84 12.31 -8.10
CA ASP A 118 9.60 12.58 -8.82
C ASP A 118 8.55 11.44 -8.62
N GLY A 119 8.73 10.59 -7.60
CA GLY A 119 7.85 9.46 -7.31
C GLY A 119 8.42 8.10 -7.73
N PHE A 120 7.56 7.09 -7.85
CA PHE A 120 7.96 5.76 -8.27
C PHE A 120 7.98 5.67 -9.80
N LYS A 121 9.09 5.17 -10.36
CA LYS A 121 9.23 4.89 -11.79
C LYS A 121 9.43 3.40 -12.03
N ARG A 122 8.71 2.85 -13.00
CA ARG A 122 8.88 1.45 -13.42
C ARG A 122 10.20 1.31 -14.16
N TYR A 123 10.82 0.13 -14.05
CA TYR A 123 12.01 -0.21 -14.80
C TYR A 123 11.89 -1.59 -15.44
N LYS A 124 12.50 -1.75 -16.61
CA LYS A 124 12.61 -3.04 -17.32
C LYS A 124 13.74 -3.88 -16.77
N GLN A 125 14.84 -3.24 -16.41
CA GLN A 125 16.07 -3.91 -16.01
C GLN A 125 16.81 -3.10 -14.96
N LYS A 126 17.38 -3.81 -14.01
CA LYS A 126 18.28 -3.32 -12.99
C LYS A 126 19.63 -4.02 -13.17
N MET A 127 20.73 -3.28 -13.14
CA MET A 127 22.06 -3.86 -13.25
C MET A 127 23.11 -3.03 -12.51
N VAL A 128 24.24 -3.69 -12.19
CA VAL A 128 25.44 -3.01 -11.71
C VAL A 128 26.37 -2.80 -12.91
N VAL A 129 26.85 -1.57 -13.05
CA VAL A 129 27.78 -1.16 -14.12
C VAL A 129 28.98 -0.46 -13.51
N GLN A 130 30.10 -0.48 -14.24
CA GLN A 130 31.24 0.37 -13.96
C GLN A 130 30.98 1.73 -14.58
N ALA A 131 30.91 2.78 -13.76
CA ALA A 131 30.67 4.14 -14.21
C ALA A 131 31.96 4.96 -14.14
N THR A 132 32.27 5.62 -15.25
CA THR A 132 33.25 6.70 -15.37
C THR A 132 32.54 8.01 -15.69
N ALA A 133 33.27 9.10 -15.86
CA ALA A 133 32.69 10.38 -16.24
C ALA A 133 33.62 11.14 -17.18
N TYR A 134 33.03 11.91 -18.09
CA TYR A 134 33.74 12.77 -19.02
C TYR A 134 33.24 14.22 -18.97
N TRP A 135 34.10 15.15 -19.34
CA TRP A 135 33.71 16.55 -19.49
C TRP A 135 33.25 16.82 -20.90
N THR A 136 32.03 17.33 -21.10
CA THR A 136 31.39 17.51 -22.41
C THR A 136 32.10 18.50 -23.35
N HIS A 137 32.95 19.35 -22.81
CA HIS A 137 33.67 20.39 -23.55
C HIS A 137 35.20 20.32 -23.35
N ASP A 138 35.75 19.09 -23.21
CA ASP A 138 37.20 18.92 -23.02
C ASP A 138 37.96 19.35 -24.31
N PRO A 139 38.75 20.45 -24.28
CA PRO A 139 39.48 20.91 -25.46
C PRO A 139 40.69 20.00 -25.80
N VAL A 140 41.05 19.07 -24.91
CA VAL A 140 42.24 18.20 -25.11
C VAL A 140 41.82 16.86 -25.69
N ASP A 141 40.61 16.41 -25.42
CA ASP A 141 40.07 15.19 -26.00
C ASP A 141 39.25 15.56 -27.28
N ALA A 142 39.73 15.09 -28.41
CA ALA A 142 39.04 15.32 -29.69
C ALA A 142 37.60 14.77 -29.74
N SER A 143 37.22 13.95 -28.77
CA SER A 143 35.83 13.49 -28.53
C SER A 143 34.96 14.56 -27.86
N GLY A 144 35.56 15.60 -27.26
CA GLY A 144 34.88 16.67 -26.52
C GLY A 144 34.19 17.69 -27.39
N THR A 145 33.52 17.26 -28.47
CA THR A 145 32.74 18.15 -29.38
C THR A 145 31.50 18.73 -28.70
N GLY A 146 31.14 18.27 -27.54
CA GLY A 146 29.88 18.59 -26.86
C GLY A 146 28.64 17.99 -27.55
N ILE A 147 28.84 17.11 -28.54
CA ILE A 147 27.77 16.44 -29.28
C ILE A 147 27.80 14.94 -28.97
N ALA A 148 26.68 14.39 -28.57
CA ALA A 148 26.50 12.98 -28.35
C ALA A 148 26.40 12.20 -29.68
N TYR A 149 26.51 10.86 -29.58
CA TYR A 149 26.48 10.00 -30.77
C TYR A 149 25.20 10.15 -31.61
N ASP A 150 24.08 10.49 -31.02
CA ASP A 150 22.81 10.72 -31.74
C ASP A 150 22.71 12.10 -32.41
N GLY A 151 23.77 12.88 -32.39
CA GLY A 151 23.84 14.22 -32.98
C GLY A 151 23.24 15.34 -32.10
N THR A 152 22.73 15.05 -30.96
CA THR A 152 22.22 16.04 -30.00
C THR A 152 23.33 16.54 -29.05
N PRO A 153 23.19 17.74 -28.45
CA PRO A 153 24.14 18.19 -27.45
C PRO A 153 24.27 17.20 -26.29
N ALA A 154 25.51 16.89 -25.89
CA ALA A 154 25.79 16.12 -24.66
C ALA A 154 25.53 17.02 -23.45
N VAL A 155 24.44 16.74 -22.73
CA VAL A 155 24.01 17.57 -21.59
C VAL A 155 24.57 16.99 -20.30
N PRO A 156 25.32 17.79 -19.49
CA PRO A 156 25.84 17.34 -18.21
C PRO A 156 24.76 16.77 -17.30
N TYR A 157 25.06 15.64 -16.65
CA TYR A 157 24.14 14.90 -15.76
C TYR A 157 22.84 14.43 -16.42
N LYS A 158 22.76 14.47 -17.75
CA LYS A 158 21.59 14.03 -18.54
C LYS A 158 21.96 13.08 -19.67
N THR A 159 23.20 13.11 -20.14
CA THR A 159 23.74 12.23 -21.19
C THR A 159 24.67 11.19 -20.56
N ILE A 160 24.54 9.94 -21.01
CA ILE A 160 25.51 8.90 -20.75
C ILE A 160 25.92 8.21 -22.05
N ALA A 161 27.22 7.92 -22.16
CA ALA A 161 27.74 7.00 -23.17
C ALA A 161 27.60 5.56 -22.67
N VAL A 162 27.20 4.67 -23.58
CA VAL A 162 26.91 3.26 -23.28
C VAL A 162 27.43 2.33 -24.39
N ASP A 163 27.50 1.02 -24.10
CA ASP A 163 27.52 -0.01 -25.13
C ASP A 163 26.09 -0.31 -25.59
N PRO A 164 25.70 -0.02 -26.85
CA PRO A 164 24.35 -0.24 -27.35
C PRO A 164 23.90 -1.71 -27.31
N LYS A 165 24.84 -2.66 -27.20
CA LYS A 165 24.55 -4.09 -27.05
C LYS A 165 24.06 -4.44 -25.64
N VAL A 166 24.33 -3.59 -24.65
CA VAL A 166 23.98 -3.80 -23.25
C VAL A 166 22.85 -2.86 -22.80
N ILE A 167 22.96 -1.59 -23.16
CA ILE A 167 21.95 -0.56 -22.91
C ILE A 167 21.57 0.04 -24.26
N PRO A 168 20.36 -0.24 -24.78
CA PRO A 168 19.93 0.31 -26.06
C PRO A 168 20.00 1.84 -26.07
N LEU A 169 20.46 2.41 -27.21
CA LEU A 169 20.42 3.85 -27.38
C LEU A 169 18.99 4.37 -27.22
N GLN A 170 18.88 5.60 -26.73
CA GLN A 170 17.65 6.31 -26.38
C GLN A 170 16.96 5.78 -25.11
N SER A 171 17.50 4.75 -24.46
CA SER A 171 16.94 4.32 -23.16
C SER A 171 17.02 5.43 -22.13
N GLN A 172 15.96 5.59 -21.37
CA GLN A 172 15.98 6.37 -20.13
C GLN A 172 16.54 5.52 -19.00
N VAL A 173 17.53 6.03 -18.31
CA VAL A 173 18.21 5.35 -17.21
C VAL A 173 18.13 6.19 -15.95
N TYR A 174 17.77 5.57 -14.84
CA TYR A 174 17.85 6.24 -13.54
C TYR A 174 19.13 5.79 -12.82
N ILE A 175 19.90 6.76 -12.39
CA ILE A 175 21.14 6.59 -11.62
C ILE A 175 20.93 7.23 -10.25
N PRO A 176 20.93 6.43 -9.15
CA PRO A 176 20.83 6.98 -7.80
C PRO A 176 21.91 8.04 -7.53
N GLY A 177 21.52 9.18 -6.98
CA GLY A 177 22.41 10.31 -6.73
C GLY A 177 22.63 11.27 -7.91
N ILE A 178 22.31 10.87 -9.14
CA ILE A 178 22.34 11.74 -10.34
C ILE A 178 20.93 12.07 -10.81
N GLY A 179 20.07 11.05 -10.94
CA GLY A 179 18.73 11.20 -11.45
C GLY A 179 18.51 10.47 -12.77
N GLN A 180 17.54 10.96 -13.54
CA GLN A 180 17.20 10.41 -14.84
C GLN A 180 18.11 10.99 -15.92
N VAL A 181 18.73 10.10 -16.70
CA VAL A 181 19.66 10.37 -17.78
C VAL A 181 19.25 9.61 -19.05
N ARG A 182 19.72 10.05 -20.20
CA ARG A 182 19.47 9.43 -21.49
C ARG A 182 20.75 8.75 -22.01
N ALA A 183 20.62 7.52 -22.47
CA ALA A 183 21.68 6.78 -23.12
C ALA A 183 21.74 7.16 -24.60
N ASN A 184 22.30 8.30 -24.93
CA ASN A 184 22.34 8.83 -26.30
C ASN A 184 23.76 9.03 -26.84
N ASP A 185 24.76 8.56 -26.08
CA ASP A 185 26.15 8.65 -26.49
C ASP A 185 26.84 7.27 -26.50
N THR A 186 28.00 7.19 -27.16
CA THR A 186 28.84 6.00 -27.24
C THR A 186 30.32 6.39 -27.17
N GLY A 187 31.16 5.43 -26.78
CA GLY A 187 32.61 5.63 -26.79
C GLY A 187 33.37 4.40 -27.21
N GLY A 188 34.54 4.56 -27.83
CA GLY A 188 35.38 3.44 -28.26
C GLY A 188 35.78 2.52 -27.10
N ALA A 189 36.02 3.10 -25.91
CA ALA A 189 36.36 2.39 -24.67
C ALA A 189 35.13 1.95 -23.86
N ILE A 190 33.91 2.41 -24.20
CA ILE A 190 32.69 2.11 -23.47
C ILE A 190 32.09 0.82 -24.01
N LYS A 191 32.47 -0.32 -23.43
CA LYS A 191 32.09 -1.66 -23.89
C LYS A 191 31.56 -2.50 -22.70
N GLY A 192 30.55 -3.32 -22.99
CA GLY A 192 29.94 -4.17 -21.98
C GLY A 192 29.19 -3.36 -20.91
N LYS A 193 29.33 -3.74 -19.65
CA LYS A 193 28.69 -3.05 -18.52
C LYS A 193 29.51 -1.85 -18.03
N ILE A 194 29.94 -0.99 -18.97
CA ILE A 194 30.63 0.28 -18.68
C ILE A 194 29.72 1.40 -19.18
N ILE A 195 29.60 2.46 -18.41
CA ILE A 195 28.95 3.72 -18.80
C ILE A 195 29.88 4.87 -18.53
N ASP A 196 29.70 5.98 -19.28
CA ASP A 196 30.45 7.21 -19.11
C ASP A 196 29.48 8.38 -18.97
N ILE A 197 29.56 9.10 -17.85
CA ILE A 197 28.55 10.10 -17.48
C ILE A 197 29.05 11.48 -17.87
N ALA A 198 28.26 12.21 -18.66
CA ALA A 198 28.55 13.58 -19.01
C ALA A 198 28.50 14.48 -17.79
N MET A 199 29.57 15.27 -17.59
CA MET A 199 29.72 16.22 -16.50
C MET A 199 29.95 17.63 -17.02
N ASP A 200 29.68 18.63 -16.17
CA ASP A 200 29.78 20.06 -16.48
C ASP A 200 31.22 20.59 -16.42
N SER A 201 32.12 19.87 -15.78
CA SER A 201 33.51 20.32 -15.60
C SER A 201 34.48 19.13 -15.51
N ARG A 202 35.75 19.41 -15.86
CA ARG A 202 36.85 18.47 -15.70
C ARG A 202 37.00 18.03 -14.24
N ASN A 203 36.85 18.95 -13.30
CA ASN A 203 36.95 18.64 -11.87
C ASN A 203 35.84 17.71 -11.41
N ALA A 204 34.60 17.91 -11.90
CA ALA A 204 33.50 17.03 -11.58
C ALA A 204 33.73 15.62 -12.13
N ALA A 205 34.18 15.49 -13.37
CA ALA A 205 34.52 14.20 -13.98
C ALA A 205 35.67 13.50 -13.24
N TRP A 206 36.73 14.26 -12.90
CA TRP A 206 37.87 13.73 -12.14
C TRP A 206 37.49 13.25 -10.75
N ASN A 207 36.69 14.03 -10.03
CA ASN A 207 36.20 13.68 -8.68
C ASN A 207 35.22 12.49 -8.71
N TRP A 208 34.51 12.28 -9.81
CA TRP A 208 33.69 11.10 -9.99
C TRP A 208 34.55 9.83 -10.02
N GLY A 209 35.64 9.85 -10.78
CA GLY A 209 36.53 8.71 -10.93
C GLY A 209 35.85 7.50 -11.58
N ARG A 210 36.24 6.31 -11.13
CA ARG A 210 35.70 5.02 -11.61
C ARG A 210 35.09 4.25 -10.43
N ARG A 211 33.82 3.87 -10.55
CA ARG A 211 33.12 3.17 -9.47
C ARG A 211 32.04 2.25 -10.01
N ASN A 212 31.71 1.21 -9.24
CA ASN A 212 30.57 0.37 -9.55
C ASN A 212 29.32 0.98 -8.94
N ILE A 213 28.28 1.15 -9.77
CA ILE A 213 26.99 1.70 -9.36
C ILE A 213 25.84 0.85 -9.88
N GLU A 214 24.74 0.90 -9.16
CA GLU A 214 23.48 0.32 -9.58
C GLU A 214 22.73 1.32 -10.47
N ILE A 215 22.19 0.84 -11.58
CA ILE A 215 21.36 1.62 -12.50
C ILE A 215 20.05 0.90 -12.82
N TYR A 216 19.06 1.66 -13.25
CA TYR A 216 17.73 1.19 -13.61
C TYR A 216 17.37 1.67 -15.01
N ILE A 217 17.22 0.75 -15.97
CA ILE A 217 16.70 1.06 -17.30
C ILE A 217 15.19 1.20 -17.17
N LEU A 218 14.67 2.41 -17.35
CA LEU A 218 13.27 2.73 -17.12
C LEU A 218 12.36 2.13 -18.20
N ASP A 219 11.13 1.84 -17.78
CA ASP A 219 10.05 1.44 -18.67
C ASP A 219 9.26 2.68 -19.08
N GLU A 220 9.35 3.06 -20.35
CA GLU A 220 8.75 4.29 -20.91
C GLU A 220 7.30 4.10 -21.40
N LYS A 221 6.58 3.13 -20.84
CA LYS A 221 5.16 2.94 -21.17
C LYS A 221 4.25 3.70 -20.22
#